data_00dcf81750ede59d619fcf5bf6170ad5
#
_entry.id   00dcf81750ede59d619fcf5bf6170ad5
#
_cell.length_a   1.000
_cell.length_b   1.000
_cell.length_c   1.000
_cell.angle_alpha   90.00
_cell.angle_beta   90.00
_cell.angle_gamma   90.00
#
_symmetry.space_group_name_H-M   'P 1'
#
loop_
_entity.id
_entity.type
_entity.pdbx_description
1 polymer ?
#
loop_
_entity_poly.entity_id
_entity_poly.type
_entity_poly.pdbx_seq_one_letter_code
_entity_poly.pdbx_strand_id
1 'polypeptide(L)'
;MERKPNYVFIRSRKYIRNLVIVCGPQAVGKMTVAESLRDKLRYNMMMNHDSIEMSDKIFGFGTPAQKEFNAIFREKAFELAVKHNVDLIFTYVCAFEVPQEREYLTSLAELFKINGGEFYFVELSADLATRLERNETPHRMECKASKRDVAWGKANLLKDATNHRLNLEDGEIWFDNHIKIDNTNLHPDEVADMVIE
;
A
#
# COMPACT_ATOMS: atom_id res chain seq x y z
N MET A 1 -21.14 8.35 -23.15
CA MET A 1 -21.00 6.91 -22.87
C MET A 1 -20.28 6.83 -21.55
N GLU A 2 -21.02 6.72 -20.43
CA GLU A 2 -20.45 6.64 -19.09
C GLU A 2 -19.69 5.32 -18.97
N ARG A 3 -18.39 5.38 -18.69
CA ARG A 3 -17.60 4.19 -18.34
C ARG A 3 -18.08 3.70 -16.98
N LYS A 4 -18.64 2.50 -16.93
CA LYS A 4 -18.92 1.84 -15.65
C LYS A 4 -17.61 1.70 -14.87
N PRO A 5 -17.61 1.94 -13.53
CA PRO A 5 -16.45 1.70 -12.73
C PRO A 5 -16.04 0.22 -12.83
N ASN A 6 -14.75 -0.04 -13.02
CA ASN A 6 -14.22 -1.39 -12.99
C ASN A 6 -14.22 -1.87 -11.52
N TYR A 7 -15.22 -2.65 -11.15
CA TYR A 7 -15.27 -3.29 -9.84
C TYR A 7 -14.29 -4.46 -9.80
N VAL A 8 -13.49 -4.52 -8.75
CA VAL A 8 -12.55 -5.61 -8.52
C VAL A 8 -13.18 -6.60 -7.55
N PHE A 9 -13.47 -7.81 -8.02
CA PHE A 9 -14.04 -8.87 -7.19
C PHE A 9 -12.96 -9.62 -6.43
N ILE A 10 -12.77 -9.35 -5.15
CA ILE A 10 -11.98 -10.21 -4.27
C ILE A 10 -12.86 -11.40 -3.85
N ARG A 11 -12.74 -12.53 -4.54
CA ARG A 11 -13.47 -13.75 -4.21
C ARG A 11 -12.77 -14.52 -3.09
N SER A 12 -13.47 -14.75 -1.99
CA SER A 12 -13.07 -15.73 -0.97
C SER A 12 -13.13 -17.15 -1.55
N ARG A 13 -11.99 -17.69 -2.01
CA ARG A 13 -11.85 -19.09 -2.41
C ARG A 13 -10.91 -19.83 -1.45
N LYS A 14 -11.26 -21.05 -1.11
CA LYS A 14 -10.75 -21.85 0.01
C LYS A 14 -9.23 -22.19 -0.02
N TYR A 15 -8.43 -21.81 -0.99
CA TYR A 15 -6.97 -22.06 -1.09
C TYR A 15 -6.30 -21.15 -2.14
N ILE A 16 -6.63 -19.87 -2.16
CA ILE A 16 -5.99 -18.93 -3.08
C ILE A 16 -5.12 -17.98 -2.27
N ARG A 17 -3.88 -17.79 -2.71
CA ARG A 17 -2.89 -16.87 -2.15
C ARG A 17 -3.10 -15.53 -2.82
N ASN A 18 -3.78 -14.62 -2.19
CA ASN A 18 -4.03 -13.30 -2.76
C ASN A 18 -3.07 -12.28 -2.17
N LEU A 19 -2.62 -11.36 -3.00
CA LEU A 19 -1.93 -10.16 -2.56
C LEU A 19 -2.78 -8.94 -2.92
N VAL A 20 -3.15 -8.17 -1.91
CA VAL A 20 -3.80 -6.86 -2.06
C VAL A 20 -2.78 -5.79 -1.75
N ILE A 21 -2.37 -5.01 -2.73
CA ILE A 21 -1.54 -3.82 -2.52
C ILE A 21 -2.46 -2.62 -2.31
N VAL A 22 -2.34 -1.95 -1.16
CA VAL A 22 -2.98 -0.66 -0.90
C VAL A 22 -1.92 0.43 -1.08
N CYS A 23 -1.96 1.10 -2.24
CA CYS A 23 -0.98 2.09 -2.67
C CYS A 23 -1.53 3.51 -2.58
N GLY A 24 -0.63 4.48 -2.58
CA GLY A 24 -0.94 5.91 -2.62
C GLY A 24 -0.01 6.75 -1.76
N PRO A 25 -0.15 8.08 -1.78
CA PRO A 25 0.74 9.01 -1.10
C PRO A 25 0.70 8.89 0.42
N GLN A 26 1.64 9.57 1.09
CA GLN A 26 1.65 9.65 2.55
C GLN A 26 0.37 10.30 3.08
N ALA A 27 -0.09 9.79 4.23
CA ALA A 27 -1.29 10.24 4.93
C ALA A 27 -2.62 10.14 4.16
N VAL A 28 -2.66 9.38 3.04
CA VAL A 28 -3.89 9.15 2.27
C VAL A 28 -4.88 8.22 2.97
N GLY A 29 -4.47 7.46 4.01
CA GLY A 29 -5.33 6.53 4.74
C GLY A 29 -5.08 5.05 4.44
N LYS A 30 -3.95 4.69 3.78
CA LYS A 30 -3.62 3.30 3.44
C LYS A 30 -3.74 2.32 4.61
N MET A 31 -3.25 2.71 5.78
CA MET A 31 -3.24 1.84 6.95
C MET A 31 -4.67 1.55 7.43
N THR A 32 -5.49 2.57 7.62
CA THR A 32 -6.87 2.43 8.11
C THR A 32 -7.76 1.65 7.12
N VAL A 33 -7.57 1.86 5.82
CA VAL A 33 -8.25 1.07 4.78
C VAL A 33 -7.76 -0.38 4.79
N ALA A 34 -6.45 -0.61 4.92
CA ALA A 34 -5.89 -1.95 5.01
C ALA A 34 -6.36 -2.71 6.28
N GLU A 35 -6.52 -2.01 7.40
CA GLU A 35 -7.10 -2.57 8.64
C GLU A 35 -8.56 -2.98 8.43
N SER A 36 -9.38 -2.13 7.80
CA SER A 36 -10.76 -2.47 7.46
C SER A 36 -10.85 -3.66 6.49
N LEU A 37 -10.00 -3.69 5.46
CA LEU A 37 -9.89 -4.84 4.54
C LEU A 37 -9.47 -6.11 5.27
N ARG A 38 -8.47 -6.04 6.17
CA ARG A 38 -8.02 -7.17 6.99
C ARG A 38 -9.18 -7.76 7.79
N ASP A 39 -9.96 -6.92 8.44
CA ASP A 39 -11.05 -7.35 9.32
C ASP A 39 -12.21 -7.95 8.53
N LYS A 40 -12.50 -7.43 7.35
CA LYS A 40 -13.56 -7.93 6.46
C LYS A 40 -13.15 -9.21 5.72
N LEU A 41 -11.92 -9.27 5.17
CA LEU A 41 -11.42 -10.40 4.37
C LEU A 41 -10.79 -11.51 5.21
N ARG A 42 -10.41 -11.22 6.45
CA ARG A 42 -9.61 -12.12 7.33
C ARG A 42 -8.23 -12.42 6.75
N TYR A 43 -7.66 -11.50 5.99
CA TYR A 43 -6.30 -11.58 5.46
C TYR A 43 -5.28 -11.14 6.51
N ASN A 44 -4.03 -11.57 6.34
CA ASN A 44 -2.93 -11.02 7.11
C ASN A 44 -2.51 -9.67 6.52
N MET A 45 -1.81 -8.85 7.30
CA MET A 45 -1.40 -7.52 6.87
C MET A 45 0.07 -7.28 7.20
N MET A 46 0.79 -6.71 6.24
CA MET A 46 2.14 -6.17 6.41
C MET A 46 2.12 -4.70 6.00
N MET A 47 2.57 -3.83 6.88
CA MET A 47 2.66 -2.41 6.58
C MET A 47 4.05 -2.04 6.06
N ASN A 48 4.11 -1.11 5.11
CA ASN A 48 5.37 -0.62 4.56
C ASN A 48 6.38 -0.17 5.65
N HIS A 49 5.88 0.38 6.73
CA HIS A 49 6.73 0.89 7.80
C HIS A 49 7.22 -0.20 8.77
N ASP A 50 6.63 -1.39 8.81
CA ASP A 50 7.04 -2.46 9.74
C ASP A 50 8.50 -2.84 9.52
N SER A 51 8.90 -3.10 8.27
CA SER A 51 10.29 -3.40 7.93
C SER A 51 11.20 -2.19 8.08
N ILE A 52 10.71 -0.98 7.75
CA ILE A 52 11.49 0.26 7.84
C ILE A 52 11.82 0.59 9.30
N GLU A 53 10.87 0.53 10.21
CA GLU A 53 11.10 0.83 11.63
C GLU A 53 12.00 -0.21 12.32
N MET A 54 11.86 -1.48 11.92
CA MET A 54 12.74 -2.53 12.42
C MET A 54 14.18 -2.33 11.94
N SER A 55 14.37 -2.09 10.66
CA SER A 55 15.69 -1.91 10.06
C SER A 55 16.35 -0.58 10.45
N ASP A 56 15.56 0.48 10.69
CA ASP A 56 16.07 1.76 11.19
C ASP A 56 16.76 1.62 12.55
N LYS A 57 16.16 0.86 13.46
CA LYS A 57 16.74 0.58 14.78
C LYS A 57 18.07 -0.16 14.72
N ILE A 58 18.31 -0.93 13.67
CA ILE A 58 19.53 -1.76 13.52
C ILE A 58 20.60 -1.00 12.73
N PHE A 59 20.23 -0.34 11.64
CA PHE A 59 21.17 0.18 10.65
C PHE A 59 21.15 1.71 10.51
N GLY A 60 20.17 2.40 11.12
CA GLY A 60 19.91 3.83 10.92
C GLY A 60 19.14 4.13 9.62
N PHE A 61 18.34 5.18 9.66
CA PHE A 61 17.45 5.57 8.56
C PHE A 61 18.22 6.02 7.30
N GLY A 62 17.79 5.54 6.14
CA GLY A 62 18.32 5.92 4.84
C GLY A 62 19.65 5.32 4.44
N THR A 63 20.27 4.49 5.31
CA THR A 63 21.55 3.82 5.02
C THR A 63 21.42 2.75 3.94
N PRO A 64 22.50 2.41 3.20
CA PRO A 64 22.49 1.30 2.23
C PRO A 64 22.09 -0.02 2.88
N ALA A 65 22.57 -0.31 4.08
CA ALA A 65 22.25 -1.54 4.82
C ALA A 65 20.77 -1.63 5.19
N GLN A 66 20.13 -0.51 5.56
CA GLN A 66 18.68 -0.45 5.79
C GLN A 66 17.88 -0.77 4.53
N LYS A 67 18.28 -0.20 3.40
CA LYS A 67 17.60 -0.42 2.11
C LYS A 67 17.69 -1.88 1.68
N GLU A 68 18.89 -2.45 1.77
CA GLU A 68 19.14 -3.86 1.43
C GLU A 68 18.34 -4.80 2.34
N PHE A 69 18.37 -4.58 3.65
CA PHE A 69 17.57 -5.36 4.59
C PHE A 69 16.08 -5.30 4.28
N ASN A 70 15.54 -4.12 3.99
CA ASN A 70 14.13 -3.97 3.64
C ASN A 70 13.76 -4.75 2.36
N ALA A 71 14.63 -4.74 1.35
CA ALA A 71 14.42 -5.50 0.13
C ALA A 71 14.37 -7.01 0.41
N ILE A 72 15.40 -7.54 1.08
CA ILE A 72 15.49 -8.97 1.45
C ILE A 72 14.31 -9.41 2.34
N PHE A 73 13.99 -8.60 3.36
CA PHE A 73 12.89 -8.92 4.28
C PHE A 73 11.56 -9.05 3.53
N ARG A 74 11.23 -8.09 2.66
CA ARG A 74 9.97 -8.08 1.90
C ARG A 74 9.91 -9.22 0.90
N GLU A 75 10.98 -9.41 0.12
CA GLU A 75 11.08 -10.52 -0.81
C GLU A 75 10.80 -11.84 -0.10
N LYS A 76 11.47 -12.07 1.04
CA LYS A 76 11.29 -13.31 1.81
C LYS A 76 9.91 -13.45 2.43
N ALA A 77 9.30 -12.36 2.88
CA ALA A 77 7.95 -12.36 3.42
C ALA A 77 6.93 -12.77 2.34
N PHE A 78 7.04 -12.24 1.13
CA PHE A 78 6.13 -12.61 0.01
C PHE A 78 6.36 -14.06 -0.46
N GLU A 79 7.61 -14.51 -0.59
CA GLU A 79 7.90 -15.92 -0.90
C GLU A 79 7.27 -16.89 0.13
N LEU A 80 7.39 -16.56 1.42
CA LEU A 80 6.81 -17.38 2.48
C LEU A 80 5.28 -17.32 2.48
N ALA A 81 4.69 -16.17 2.19
CA ALA A 81 3.24 -16.04 2.05
C ALA A 81 2.71 -16.95 0.93
N VAL A 82 3.36 -16.92 -0.23
CA VAL A 82 3.04 -17.80 -1.36
C VAL A 82 3.23 -19.27 -0.98
N LYS A 83 4.39 -19.63 -0.41
CA LYS A 83 4.73 -21.01 -0.03
C LYS A 83 3.75 -21.62 0.96
N HIS A 84 3.24 -20.81 1.89
CA HIS A 84 2.39 -21.25 2.98
C HIS A 84 0.89 -20.92 2.80
N ASN A 85 0.48 -20.48 1.61
CA ASN A 85 -0.89 -20.11 1.26
C ASN A 85 -1.48 -19.04 2.18
N VAL A 86 -0.72 -17.97 2.39
CA VAL A 86 -1.13 -16.82 3.21
C VAL A 86 -1.66 -15.73 2.30
N ASP A 87 -2.92 -15.34 2.47
CA ASP A 87 -3.48 -14.14 1.87
C ASP A 87 -2.93 -12.91 2.60
N LEU A 88 -2.49 -11.92 1.84
CA LEU A 88 -1.76 -10.80 2.39
C LEU A 88 -2.26 -9.45 1.85
N ILE A 89 -2.38 -8.48 2.74
CA ILE A 89 -2.55 -7.07 2.40
C ILE A 89 -1.21 -6.38 2.67
N PHE A 90 -0.72 -5.61 1.70
CA PHE A 90 0.51 -4.84 1.85
C PHE A 90 0.26 -3.36 1.55
N THR A 91 0.62 -2.47 2.48
CA THR A 91 0.53 -1.04 2.22
C THR A 91 1.83 -0.54 1.58
N TYR A 92 1.72 0.25 0.51
CA TYR A 92 2.89 0.72 -0.22
C TYR A 92 2.81 2.21 -0.60
N VAL A 93 3.96 2.84 -0.78
CA VAL A 93 4.10 4.16 -1.42
C VAL A 93 4.96 3.95 -2.64
N CYS A 94 4.44 4.26 -3.81
CA CYS A 94 5.11 4.08 -5.09
C CYS A 94 5.39 5.43 -5.74
N ALA A 95 6.59 5.64 -6.21
CA ALA A 95 6.97 6.76 -7.07
C ALA A 95 6.87 6.28 -8.53
N PHE A 96 5.73 6.53 -9.16
CA PHE A 96 5.39 5.92 -10.46
C PHE A 96 6.25 6.39 -11.64
N GLU A 97 7.01 7.47 -11.47
CA GLU A 97 8.02 7.92 -12.44
C GLU A 97 9.32 7.11 -12.37
N VAL A 98 9.50 6.28 -11.31
CA VAL A 98 10.70 5.45 -11.11
C VAL A 98 10.49 4.06 -11.72
N PRO A 99 11.22 3.66 -12.79
CA PRO A 99 10.98 2.39 -13.46
C PRO A 99 11.10 1.17 -12.55
N GLN A 100 12.02 1.19 -11.59
CA GLN A 100 12.27 0.11 -10.64
C GLN A 100 11.05 -0.17 -9.73
N GLU A 101 10.24 0.84 -9.44
CA GLU A 101 8.99 0.68 -8.68
C GLU A 101 7.96 -0.12 -9.48
N ARG A 102 7.86 0.15 -10.79
CA ARG A 102 6.98 -0.61 -11.68
C ARG A 102 7.45 -2.06 -11.82
N GLU A 103 8.75 -2.27 -11.99
CA GLU A 103 9.34 -3.61 -12.06
C GLU A 103 9.07 -4.40 -10.78
N TYR A 104 9.25 -3.77 -9.61
CA TYR A 104 8.98 -4.38 -8.32
C TYR A 104 7.52 -4.80 -8.16
N LEU A 105 6.56 -3.93 -8.46
CA LEU A 105 5.13 -4.26 -8.38
C LEU A 105 4.75 -5.35 -9.38
N THR A 106 5.33 -5.34 -10.57
CA THR A 106 5.11 -6.39 -11.59
C THR A 106 5.64 -7.73 -11.12
N SER A 107 6.85 -7.77 -10.54
CA SER A 107 7.43 -9.02 -10.00
C SER A 107 6.61 -9.61 -8.87
N LEU A 108 6.02 -8.77 -8.01
CA LEU A 108 5.09 -9.22 -6.97
C LEU A 108 3.81 -9.82 -7.57
N ALA A 109 3.23 -9.15 -8.56
CA ALA A 109 2.04 -9.66 -9.25
C ALA A 109 2.31 -11.02 -9.90
N GLU A 110 3.45 -11.16 -10.58
CA GLU A 110 3.88 -12.42 -11.19
C GLU A 110 4.11 -13.52 -10.16
N LEU A 111 4.81 -13.20 -9.04
CA LEU A 111 5.06 -14.17 -7.97
C LEU A 111 3.76 -14.81 -7.46
N PHE A 112 2.71 -14.02 -7.22
CA PHE A 112 1.44 -14.54 -6.75
C PHE A 112 0.69 -15.29 -7.87
N LYS A 113 0.61 -14.72 -9.08
CA LYS A 113 -0.09 -15.32 -10.24
C LYS A 113 0.47 -16.68 -10.65
N ILE A 114 1.79 -16.82 -10.79
CA ILE A 114 2.43 -18.11 -11.19
C ILE A 114 2.24 -19.21 -10.14
N ASN A 115 1.98 -18.83 -8.89
CA ASN A 115 1.69 -19.76 -7.81
C ASN A 115 0.18 -19.97 -7.58
N GLY A 116 -0.67 -19.55 -8.52
CA GLY A 116 -2.11 -19.79 -8.50
C GLY A 116 -2.91 -18.84 -7.60
N GLY A 117 -2.32 -17.71 -7.23
CA GLY A 117 -2.98 -16.61 -6.51
C GLY A 117 -3.41 -15.48 -7.43
N GLU A 118 -4.03 -14.47 -6.82
CA GLU A 118 -4.44 -13.24 -7.50
C GLU A 118 -3.70 -12.03 -6.91
N PHE A 119 -3.50 -11.03 -7.75
CA PHE A 119 -2.93 -9.76 -7.37
C PHE A 119 -3.97 -8.64 -7.58
N TYR A 120 -4.22 -7.86 -6.53
CA TYR A 120 -5.15 -6.75 -6.54
C TYR A 120 -4.41 -5.46 -6.20
N PHE A 121 -4.61 -4.42 -7.00
CA PHE A 121 -3.99 -3.14 -6.80
C PHE A 121 -5.02 -2.07 -6.47
N VAL A 122 -5.02 -1.61 -5.22
CA VAL A 122 -5.92 -0.57 -4.70
C VAL A 122 -5.13 0.72 -4.61
N GLU A 123 -5.45 1.68 -5.46
CA GLU A 123 -4.83 2.99 -5.47
C GLU A 123 -5.73 4.00 -4.75
N LEU A 124 -5.20 4.62 -3.70
CA LEU A 124 -5.88 5.68 -2.96
C LEU A 124 -5.33 7.03 -3.35
N SER A 125 -6.23 7.99 -3.52
CA SER A 125 -5.90 9.40 -3.67
C SER A 125 -6.72 10.24 -2.68
N ALA A 126 -6.17 11.37 -2.26
CA ALA A 126 -6.87 12.39 -1.48
C ALA A 126 -6.20 13.73 -1.73
N ASP A 127 -6.95 14.82 -1.57
CA ASP A 127 -6.39 16.15 -1.68
C ASP A 127 -5.29 16.41 -0.63
N LEU A 128 -4.43 17.38 -0.93
CA LEU A 128 -3.26 17.68 -0.08
C LEU A 128 -3.67 18.21 1.29
N ALA A 129 -4.76 18.99 1.36
CA ALA A 129 -5.24 19.58 2.61
C ALA A 129 -5.68 18.47 3.57
N THR A 130 -6.54 17.57 3.10
CA THR A 130 -6.98 16.38 3.85
C THR A 130 -5.81 15.50 4.31
N ARG A 131 -4.80 15.31 3.45
CA ARG A 131 -3.62 14.54 3.80
C ARG A 131 -2.77 15.23 4.89
N LEU A 132 -2.67 16.55 4.87
CA LEU A 132 -1.98 17.32 5.91
C LEU A 132 -2.70 17.19 7.25
N GLU A 133 -4.03 17.30 7.28
CA GLU A 133 -4.85 17.09 8.47
C GLU A 133 -4.69 15.67 9.03
N ARG A 134 -4.82 14.66 8.16
CA ARG A 134 -4.63 13.25 8.53
C ARG A 134 -3.21 12.94 9.03
N ASN A 135 -2.21 13.72 8.61
CA ASN A 135 -0.84 13.55 9.07
C ASN A 135 -0.64 13.88 10.56
N GLU A 136 -1.53 14.67 11.15
CA GLU A 136 -1.47 15.14 12.53
C GLU A 136 -2.40 14.35 13.47
N THR A 137 -3.05 13.26 13.00
CA THR A 137 -3.99 12.49 13.82
C THR A 137 -3.29 11.66 14.90
N PRO A 138 -3.89 11.54 16.12
CA PRO A 138 -3.37 10.71 17.21
C PRO A 138 -3.09 9.27 16.79
N HIS A 139 -4.02 8.64 16.09
CA HIS A 139 -3.88 7.27 15.58
C HIS A 139 -2.60 7.06 14.74
N ARG A 140 -2.26 8.05 13.88
CA ARG A 140 -1.02 7.97 13.09
C ARG A 140 0.23 8.06 13.95
N MET A 141 0.22 8.89 14.99
CA MET A 141 1.34 9.05 15.91
C MET A 141 1.55 7.84 16.82
N GLU A 142 0.48 7.16 17.20
CA GLU A 142 0.53 5.91 17.97
C GLU A 142 1.09 4.76 17.13
N CYS A 143 0.62 4.61 15.89
CA CYS A 143 1.00 3.50 15.01
C CYS A 143 2.37 3.67 14.35
N LYS A 144 2.97 4.87 14.35
CA LYS A 144 4.25 5.15 13.66
C LYS A 144 5.18 5.96 14.52
N ALA A 145 6.11 5.29 15.21
CA ALA A 145 7.09 5.95 16.07
C ALA A 145 7.91 7.01 15.32
N SER A 146 8.26 6.76 14.05
CA SER A 146 8.97 7.68 13.17
C SER A 146 8.18 8.94 12.78
N LYS A 147 6.88 9.02 13.07
CA LYS A 147 6.00 10.15 12.74
C LYS A 147 5.59 10.99 13.94
N ARG A 148 6.19 10.76 15.11
CA ARG A 148 5.98 11.58 16.32
C ARG A 148 6.51 13.00 16.18
N ASP A 149 7.52 13.21 15.32
CA ASP A 149 7.92 14.57 14.89
C ASP A 149 6.98 15.03 13.77
N VAL A 150 5.95 15.78 14.17
CA VAL A 150 4.90 16.28 13.27
C VAL A 150 5.48 17.25 12.24
N ALA A 151 6.42 18.13 12.65
CA ALA A 151 7.04 19.11 11.75
C ALA A 151 7.86 18.42 10.65
N TRP A 152 8.67 17.45 11.03
CA TRP A 152 9.42 16.63 10.08
C TRP A 152 8.48 15.81 9.17
N GLY A 153 7.43 15.22 9.76
CA GLY A 153 6.43 14.46 9.02
C GLY A 153 5.72 15.29 7.94
N LYS A 154 5.36 16.53 8.26
CA LYS A 154 4.74 17.49 7.35
C LYS A 154 5.70 17.92 6.24
N ALA A 155 6.94 18.30 6.60
CA ALA A 155 7.96 18.68 5.64
C ALA A 155 8.26 17.55 4.63
N ASN A 156 8.36 16.31 5.12
CA ASN A 156 8.60 15.16 4.28
C ASN A 156 7.41 14.83 3.34
N LEU A 157 6.18 14.97 3.84
CA LEU A 157 4.96 14.81 3.02
C LEU A 157 4.93 15.82 1.88
N LEU A 158 5.20 17.10 2.15
CA LEU A 158 5.24 18.15 1.14
C LEU A 158 6.37 17.93 0.13
N LYS A 159 7.56 17.58 0.61
CA LYS A 159 8.70 17.24 -0.24
C LYS A 159 8.38 16.10 -1.21
N ASP A 160 7.81 15.00 -0.70
CA ASP A 160 7.49 13.85 -1.53
C ASP A 160 6.35 14.15 -2.52
N ALA A 161 5.36 14.95 -2.11
CA ALA A 161 4.28 15.39 -2.99
C ALA A 161 4.78 16.31 -4.14
N THR A 162 5.90 17.00 -3.93
CA THR A 162 6.49 17.87 -4.97
C THR A 162 7.45 17.10 -5.88
N ASN A 163 8.20 16.15 -5.32
CA ASN A 163 9.29 15.49 -6.03
C ASN A 163 8.89 14.19 -6.71
N HIS A 164 7.75 13.59 -6.32
CA HIS A 164 7.33 12.29 -6.80
C HIS A 164 5.88 12.27 -7.25
N ARG A 165 5.62 11.54 -8.32
CA ARG A 165 4.29 11.21 -8.77
C ARG A 165 3.80 9.96 -8.04
N LEU A 166 2.98 10.18 -7.00
CA LEU A 166 2.54 9.15 -6.06
C LEU A 166 1.16 8.53 -6.40
N ASN A 167 0.59 8.94 -7.54
CA ASN A 167 -0.61 8.37 -8.13
C ASN A 167 -0.40 8.18 -9.64
N LEU A 168 -1.09 7.19 -10.22
CA LEU A 168 -1.12 6.95 -11.66
C LEU A 168 -1.94 8.03 -12.37
N GLU A 169 -1.56 8.34 -13.59
CA GLU A 169 -2.38 9.12 -14.50
C GLU A 169 -3.42 8.22 -15.20
N ASP A 170 -4.42 8.83 -15.81
CA ASP A 170 -5.47 8.08 -16.50
C ASP A 170 -4.88 7.29 -17.67
N GLY A 171 -5.14 5.98 -17.67
CA GLY A 171 -4.67 5.07 -18.71
C GLY A 171 -3.29 4.45 -18.46
N GLU A 172 -2.59 4.80 -17.39
CA GLU A 172 -1.27 4.23 -17.07
C GLU A 172 -1.32 2.86 -16.39
N ILE A 173 -2.51 2.37 -16.05
CA ILE A 173 -2.66 1.08 -15.35
C ILE A 173 -2.20 -0.09 -16.21
N TRP A 174 -1.51 -1.03 -15.57
CA TRP A 174 -1.02 -2.27 -16.20
C TRP A 174 -1.43 -3.55 -15.45
N PHE A 175 -2.28 -3.44 -14.43
CA PHE A 175 -2.83 -4.59 -13.71
C PHE A 175 -4.29 -4.82 -14.07
N ASP A 176 -4.68 -6.08 -14.20
CA ASP A 176 -6.07 -6.47 -14.54
C ASP A 176 -7.04 -6.11 -13.40
N ASN A 177 -6.64 -6.42 -12.16
CA ASN A 177 -7.43 -6.14 -10.96
C ASN A 177 -6.92 -4.84 -10.32
N HIS A 178 -7.45 -3.71 -10.77
CA HIS A 178 -7.12 -2.39 -10.24
C HIS A 178 -8.35 -1.55 -9.96
N ILE A 179 -8.32 -0.84 -8.83
CA ILE A 179 -9.28 0.20 -8.51
C ILE A 179 -8.53 1.44 -8.00
N LYS A 180 -8.93 2.62 -8.49
CA LYS A 180 -8.47 3.93 -8.01
C LYS A 180 -9.64 4.63 -7.32
N ILE A 181 -9.43 5.02 -6.06
CA ILE A 181 -10.45 5.63 -5.22
C ILE A 181 -9.93 6.95 -4.68
N ASP A 182 -10.64 8.03 -4.94
CA ASP A 182 -10.48 9.28 -4.19
C ASP A 182 -11.22 9.12 -2.86
N ASN A 183 -10.47 9.01 -1.78
CA ASN A 183 -11.00 8.80 -0.44
C ASN A 183 -10.98 10.06 0.43
N THR A 184 -10.91 11.25 -0.19
CA THR A 184 -10.91 12.53 0.53
C THR A 184 -12.03 12.62 1.56
N ASN A 185 -13.25 12.25 1.17
CA ASN A 185 -14.46 12.37 1.99
C ASN A 185 -15.09 11.01 2.37
N LEU A 186 -14.35 9.91 2.21
CA LEU A 186 -14.86 8.56 2.48
C LEU A 186 -14.33 8.01 3.80
N HIS A 187 -15.20 7.27 4.51
CA HIS A 187 -14.78 6.48 5.66
C HIS A 187 -13.96 5.25 5.21
N PRO A 188 -12.96 4.79 5.97
CA PRO A 188 -12.16 3.61 5.60
C PRO A 188 -12.98 2.35 5.31
N ASP A 189 -14.09 2.14 6.02
CA ASP A 189 -14.98 1.00 5.80
C ASP A 189 -15.74 1.08 4.48
N GLU A 190 -16.15 2.28 4.05
CA GLU A 190 -16.78 2.50 2.75
C GLU A 190 -15.79 2.21 1.62
N VAL A 191 -14.54 2.66 1.78
CA VAL A 191 -13.46 2.36 0.83
C VAL A 191 -13.21 0.85 0.75
N ALA A 192 -13.16 0.17 1.90
CA ALA A 192 -12.96 -1.28 1.93
C ALA A 192 -14.12 -2.03 1.28
N ASP A 193 -15.36 -1.58 1.45
CA ASP A 193 -16.53 -2.17 0.79
C ASP A 193 -16.45 -2.00 -0.74
N MET A 194 -16.06 -0.82 -1.24
CA MET A 194 -15.84 -0.58 -2.67
C MET A 194 -14.75 -1.47 -3.28
N VAL A 195 -13.76 -1.89 -2.48
CA VAL A 195 -12.69 -2.79 -2.94
C VAL A 195 -13.15 -4.25 -3.00
N ILE A 196 -14.11 -4.64 -2.13
CA ILE A 196 -14.58 -6.03 -2.00
C ILE A 196 -15.71 -6.33 -3.00
N GLU A 197 -16.50 -5.32 -3.38
CA GLU A 197 -17.59 -5.45 -4.38
C GLU A 197 -17.07 -5.81 -5.76
#